data_1a606509fcb4b34d45c965edb27d20c5
#
_entry.id   1a606509fcb4b34d45c965edb27d20c5
#
_cell.length_a   1.000
_cell.length_b   1.000
_cell.length_c   1.000
_cell.angle_alpha   90.00
_cell.angle_beta   90.00
_cell.angle_gamma   90.00
#
_symmetry.space_group_name_H-M   'P 1'
#
loop_
_entity.id
_entity.type
_entity.pdbx_description
1 polymer ?
#
loop_
_entity_poly.entity_id
_entity_poly.type
_entity_poly.pdbx_seq_one_letter_code
_entity_poly.pdbx_strand_id
1 'polypeptide(L)'
;MKRMFQFRFLLPAGALLLAMGAAIPARAQAPAPEDLSRGVARIGLMDGEVSVRRGDSGEWVAGVINAPLMTDDRVATGQNSRAEVQFDSANVLRIGGNAEIHLAVLENGRYHIEIARGTVTYRIVRQSQADIELNTPSVSARPAHEGVFRISVTEAAESEITARAGDVEVFTPQGTQWIYAGQTMMARGSASDPEFQIVNATPEDDWDRWNQGRDRALQNNNSAQYVPPGVAGTEDLDAGGTWIYVAPYGYVWRPTGVAAGWAPYRNGRWVWVNWYGWTWVSADSWGWAPYHYGRWFFDARWGWAWYPGGLGVRASWSPALVGFFGYGGGGVGVGFGFGNVGWVPLAPFERLNPWWGAAYAGGLNRGMSITNVNVTALYRNARVSNGITGMAAGDFTAGRFAGVQRVSGAQVQTAGAISGRLPLNPSIASRRFSDRAVTNVPRASANTQFYSRSGAAAGSRPAGNSPAQPGYHRFGEPGAPSQNARPAQTQPGNTVGQRQGSLQRFGEPGSSQNAPRSGWRNFGTPGSSSGGRQPYNPPQSRPSGSGSGSSAPRSAPASRPASRPAPKGDKGHK
;
A
#
# COMPACT_ATOMS: atom_id res chain seq x y z
N MET A 1 63.19 44.10 -69.90
CA MET A 1 63.21 42.67 -69.49
C MET A 1 63.09 42.61 -67.98
N LYS A 2 61.97 42.18 -67.50
CA LYS A 2 61.74 41.45 -66.24
C LYS A 2 60.25 41.50 -65.90
N ARG A 3 59.63 40.35 -65.91
CA ARG A 3 58.19 40.13 -65.67
C ARG A 3 57.90 40.28 -64.16
N MET A 4 56.88 41.05 -63.84
CA MET A 4 56.31 41.22 -62.55
C MET A 4 55.26 40.11 -62.27
N PHE A 5 55.48 39.23 -61.31
CA PHE A 5 54.52 38.26 -60.82
C PHE A 5 53.72 38.91 -59.73
N GLN A 6 52.38 39.03 -59.94
CA GLN A 6 51.47 39.43 -58.84
C GLN A 6 50.98 38.20 -58.15
N PHE A 7 51.28 38.11 -56.85
CA PHE A 7 50.65 37.14 -55.94
C PHE A 7 49.35 37.72 -55.36
N ARG A 8 48.23 37.09 -55.67
CA ARG A 8 46.93 37.34 -55.02
C ARG A 8 46.87 36.53 -53.76
N PHE A 9 46.78 37.18 -52.62
CA PHE A 9 46.40 36.55 -51.36
C PHE A 9 44.89 36.32 -51.30
N LEU A 10 44.45 35.06 -51.21
CA LEU A 10 43.13 34.63 -50.83
C LEU A 10 43.08 34.44 -49.34
N LEU A 11 42.28 35.23 -48.64
CA LEU A 11 41.92 35.05 -47.25
C LEU A 11 40.85 33.91 -47.15
N PRO A 12 41.03 32.90 -46.30
CA PRO A 12 39.94 31.97 -45.99
C PRO A 12 39.01 32.59 -44.95
N ALA A 13 37.72 32.68 -45.29
CA ALA A 13 36.64 33.00 -44.35
C ALA A 13 36.53 31.89 -43.30
N GLY A 14 36.94 32.21 -42.07
CA GLY A 14 36.77 31.32 -40.93
C GLY A 14 35.28 31.23 -40.53
N ALA A 15 34.68 30.11 -40.76
CA ALA A 15 33.34 29.79 -40.24
C ALA A 15 33.43 29.54 -38.74
N LEU A 16 32.92 30.48 -37.94
CA LEU A 16 32.75 30.34 -36.49
C LEU A 16 31.55 29.42 -36.22
N LEU A 17 31.80 28.13 -36.05
CA LEU A 17 30.80 27.17 -35.56
C LEU A 17 30.55 27.42 -34.08
N LEU A 18 29.46 28.13 -33.78
CA LEU A 18 28.88 28.18 -32.44
C LEU A 18 28.39 26.77 -32.10
N ALA A 19 29.13 26.00 -31.30
CA ALA A 19 28.67 24.79 -30.66
C ALA A 19 27.67 25.19 -29.57
N MET A 20 26.37 25.25 -29.91
CA MET A 20 25.30 25.19 -28.94
C MET A 20 25.37 23.82 -28.26
N GLY A 21 26.00 23.76 -27.11
CA GLY A 21 25.93 22.61 -26.22
C GLY A 21 24.49 22.40 -25.76
N ALA A 22 23.78 21.52 -26.47
CA ALA A 22 22.49 20.99 -25.98
C ALA A 22 22.76 20.32 -24.64
N ALA A 23 22.37 20.99 -23.54
CA ALA A 23 22.28 20.36 -22.24
C ALA A 23 21.26 19.22 -22.34
N ILE A 24 21.74 18.02 -22.56
CA ILE A 24 20.93 16.80 -22.47
C ILE A 24 20.42 16.76 -21.05
N PRO A 25 19.09 16.85 -20.81
CA PRO A 25 18.58 16.68 -19.46
C PRO A 25 19.05 15.30 -18.97
N ALA A 26 19.80 15.28 -17.87
CA ALA A 26 20.21 14.05 -17.23
C ALA A 26 18.93 13.25 -16.91
N ARG A 27 18.64 12.24 -17.72
CA ARG A 27 17.58 11.29 -17.46
C ARG A 27 17.85 10.71 -16.08
N ALA A 28 16.90 10.86 -15.16
CA ALA A 28 16.90 10.11 -13.93
C ALA A 28 17.12 8.64 -14.30
N GLN A 29 18.17 8.05 -13.75
CA GLN A 29 18.51 6.66 -14.04
C GLN A 29 17.30 5.82 -13.62
N ALA A 30 16.70 5.09 -14.55
CA ALA A 30 15.63 4.16 -14.25
C ALA A 30 16.16 3.16 -13.20
N PRO A 31 15.35 2.74 -12.22
CA PRO A 31 15.76 1.71 -11.26
C PRO A 31 16.21 0.44 -12.03
N ALA A 32 17.18 -0.27 -11.46
CA ALA A 32 17.64 -1.52 -12.07
C ALA A 32 16.50 -2.53 -12.15
N PRO A 33 16.47 -3.44 -13.14
CA PRO A 33 15.39 -4.41 -13.31
C PRO A 33 15.08 -5.21 -12.04
N GLU A 34 16.09 -5.55 -11.25
CA GLU A 34 15.95 -6.25 -9.97
C GLU A 34 15.25 -5.41 -8.89
N ASP A 35 15.36 -4.07 -8.94
CA ASP A 35 14.66 -3.17 -8.04
C ASP A 35 13.17 -3.08 -8.35
N LEU A 36 12.78 -3.37 -9.59
CA LEU A 36 11.39 -3.31 -10.04
C LEU A 36 10.58 -4.56 -9.66
N SER A 37 11.24 -5.67 -9.38
CA SER A 37 10.56 -6.94 -9.04
C SER A 37 10.14 -7.01 -7.58
N ARG A 38 10.84 -6.33 -6.65
CA ARG A 38 10.57 -6.44 -5.21
C ARG A 38 9.36 -5.64 -4.80
N GLY A 39 8.38 -6.33 -4.21
CA GLY A 39 7.19 -5.73 -3.66
C GLY A 39 7.39 -5.28 -2.20
N VAL A 40 6.55 -4.36 -1.79
CA VAL A 40 6.43 -3.91 -0.40
C VAL A 40 4.95 -3.83 -0.08
N ALA A 41 4.51 -4.53 0.96
CA ALA A 41 3.19 -4.33 1.54
C ALA A 41 3.28 -3.47 2.80
N ARG A 42 2.14 -3.01 3.30
CA ARG A 42 2.09 -2.24 4.55
C ARG A 42 1.05 -2.82 5.50
N ILE A 43 1.25 -2.60 6.78
CA ILE A 43 0.17 -2.70 7.77
C ILE A 43 -0.66 -1.41 7.68
N GLY A 44 -1.83 -1.48 7.07
CA GLY A 44 -2.72 -0.33 6.87
C GLY A 44 -3.66 -0.08 8.06
N LEU A 45 -3.98 -1.14 8.81
CA LEU A 45 -4.82 -1.06 10.00
C LEU A 45 -4.40 -2.14 10.99
N MET A 46 -4.45 -1.80 12.26
CA MET A 46 -4.36 -2.77 13.37
C MET A 46 -5.32 -2.38 14.49
N ASP A 47 -5.86 -3.42 15.12
CA ASP A 47 -6.65 -3.34 16.33
C ASP A 47 -6.21 -4.50 17.24
N GLY A 48 -5.82 -4.17 18.46
CA GLY A 48 -5.22 -5.14 19.40
C GLY A 48 -3.75 -5.47 19.13
N GLU A 49 -3.36 -6.69 19.42
CA GLU A 49 -1.97 -7.15 19.35
C GLU A 49 -1.64 -7.75 17.99
N VAL A 50 -0.68 -7.13 17.31
CA VAL A 50 -0.14 -7.58 16.05
C VAL A 50 1.37 -7.69 16.17
N SER A 51 1.92 -8.81 15.76
CA SER A 51 3.35 -9.09 15.77
C SER A 51 3.83 -9.44 14.37
N VAL A 52 5.04 -9.03 14.05
CA VAL A 52 5.70 -9.35 12.78
C VAL A 52 6.99 -10.10 13.07
N ARG A 53 7.15 -11.29 12.49
CA ARG A 53 8.45 -11.96 12.43
C ARG A 53 9.14 -11.51 11.16
N ARG A 54 10.27 -10.84 11.35
CA ARG A 54 11.05 -10.29 10.24
C ARG A 54 11.74 -11.42 9.47
N GLY A 55 11.55 -11.47 8.15
CA GLY A 55 12.21 -12.44 7.27
C GLY A 55 13.74 -12.27 7.24
N ASP A 56 14.21 -11.01 7.38
CA ASP A 56 15.65 -10.68 7.33
C ASP A 56 16.44 -11.01 8.61
N SER A 57 15.79 -11.15 9.75
CA SER A 57 16.43 -11.39 11.05
C SER A 57 15.86 -12.57 11.82
N GLY A 58 14.66 -13.02 11.46
CA GLY A 58 13.93 -14.04 12.20
C GLY A 58 13.37 -13.55 13.55
N GLU A 59 13.57 -12.26 13.90
CA GLU A 59 13.13 -11.67 15.14
C GLU A 59 11.65 -11.29 15.09
N TRP A 60 10.90 -11.59 16.17
CA TRP A 60 9.55 -11.08 16.36
C TRP A 60 9.59 -9.64 16.89
N VAL A 61 8.87 -8.74 16.22
CA VAL A 61 8.75 -7.33 16.59
C VAL A 61 7.27 -6.95 16.67
N ALA A 62 6.94 -5.98 17.52
CA ALA A 62 5.58 -5.46 17.58
C ALA A 62 5.24 -4.72 16.28
N GLY A 63 4.11 -5.07 15.68
CA GLY A 63 3.58 -4.39 14.51
C GLY A 63 3.19 -2.94 14.82
N VAL A 64 3.25 -2.09 13.83
CA VAL A 64 2.74 -0.71 13.87
C VAL A 64 2.07 -0.37 12.54
N ILE A 65 1.18 0.61 12.55
CA ILE A 65 0.61 1.17 11.31
C ILE A 65 1.75 1.74 10.46
N ASN A 66 1.65 1.60 9.15
CA ASN A 66 2.67 1.97 8.17
C ASN A 66 3.98 1.18 8.26
N ALA A 67 4.02 0.06 9.00
CA ALA A 67 5.17 -0.83 8.94
C ALA A 67 5.27 -1.46 7.54
N PRO A 68 6.42 -1.36 6.87
CA PRO A 68 6.66 -2.06 5.61
C PRO A 68 6.85 -3.56 5.88
N LEU A 69 6.19 -4.37 5.08
CA LEU A 69 6.32 -5.83 5.08
C LEU A 69 7.00 -6.28 3.80
N MET A 70 7.85 -7.30 3.93
CA MET A 70 8.69 -7.84 2.86
C MET A 70 8.43 -9.32 2.64
N THR A 71 8.98 -9.87 1.58
CA THR A 71 9.08 -11.32 1.41
C THR A 71 9.70 -11.95 2.66
N ASP A 72 9.21 -13.12 3.04
CA ASP A 72 9.55 -13.92 4.22
C ASP A 72 9.11 -13.33 5.57
N ASP A 73 8.48 -12.16 5.61
CA ASP A 73 7.87 -11.67 6.84
C ASP A 73 6.62 -12.51 7.19
N ARG A 74 6.42 -12.75 8.50
CA ARG A 74 5.19 -13.37 9.02
C ARG A 74 4.43 -12.35 9.85
N VAL A 75 3.11 -12.36 9.73
CA VAL A 75 2.24 -11.50 10.53
C VAL A 75 1.36 -12.39 11.40
N ALA A 76 1.32 -12.11 12.69
CA ALA A 76 0.48 -12.82 13.64
C ALA A 76 -0.36 -11.85 14.45
N THR A 77 -1.60 -12.25 14.73
CA THR A 77 -2.56 -11.51 15.53
C THR A 77 -2.85 -12.25 16.85
N GLY A 78 -3.05 -11.48 17.92
CA GLY A 78 -3.52 -12.01 19.19
C GLY A 78 -5.02 -12.33 19.18
N GLN A 79 -5.52 -12.83 20.31
CA GLN A 79 -6.94 -13.02 20.53
C GLN A 79 -7.67 -11.67 20.41
N ASN A 80 -8.82 -11.64 19.75
CA ASN A 80 -9.61 -10.43 19.52
C ASN A 80 -8.87 -9.29 18.80
N SER A 81 -7.80 -9.61 18.08
CA SER A 81 -7.01 -8.65 17.33
C SER A 81 -7.29 -8.75 15.85
N ARG A 82 -7.00 -7.67 15.12
CA ARG A 82 -7.20 -7.60 13.66
C ARG A 82 -6.08 -6.79 13.01
N ALA A 83 -5.75 -7.17 11.78
CA ALA A 83 -4.84 -6.40 10.96
C ALA A 83 -5.35 -6.32 9.51
N GLU A 84 -4.98 -5.26 8.81
CA GLU A 84 -5.15 -5.13 7.38
C GLU A 84 -3.77 -4.93 6.75
N VAL A 85 -3.41 -5.79 5.81
CA VAL A 85 -2.18 -5.72 5.01
C VAL A 85 -2.56 -5.30 3.60
N GLN A 86 -2.03 -4.19 3.16
CA GLN A 86 -2.26 -3.66 1.82
C GLN A 86 -1.04 -3.90 0.94
N PHE A 87 -1.23 -4.59 -0.19
CA PHE A 87 -0.18 -4.91 -1.16
C PHE A 87 -0.03 -3.80 -2.21
N ASP A 88 -1.15 -3.31 -2.68
CA ASP A 88 -1.25 -2.20 -3.64
C ASP A 88 -2.62 -1.50 -3.52
N SER A 89 -2.98 -0.70 -4.48
CA SER A 89 -4.27 0.02 -4.47
C SER A 89 -5.50 -0.87 -4.75
N ALA A 90 -5.31 -2.13 -5.13
CA ALA A 90 -6.37 -3.07 -5.48
C ALA A 90 -6.43 -4.29 -4.54
N ASN A 91 -5.33 -4.65 -3.91
CA ASN A 91 -5.15 -5.92 -3.22
C ASN A 91 -4.92 -5.73 -1.72
N VAL A 92 -5.80 -6.29 -0.92
CA VAL A 92 -5.81 -6.16 0.54
C VAL A 92 -6.08 -7.52 1.18
N LEU A 93 -5.31 -7.86 2.22
CA LEU A 93 -5.55 -9.02 3.08
C LEU A 93 -5.92 -8.54 4.47
N ARG A 94 -7.02 -9.02 5.01
CA ARG A 94 -7.45 -8.79 6.39
C ARG A 94 -7.27 -10.03 7.21
N ILE A 95 -6.74 -9.88 8.40
CA ILE A 95 -6.31 -10.95 9.29
C ILE A 95 -7.14 -10.85 10.57
N GLY A 96 -7.87 -11.90 10.89
CA GLY A 96 -8.68 -12.02 12.12
C GLY A 96 -7.85 -12.37 13.34
N GLY A 97 -8.51 -12.62 14.47
CA GLY A 97 -7.83 -12.99 15.72
C GLY A 97 -7.19 -14.39 15.67
N ASN A 98 -6.11 -14.58 16.44
CA ASN A 98 -5.36 -15.83 16.54
C ASN A 98 -4.88 -16.38 15.18
N ALA A 99 -4.66 -15.52 14.22
CA ALA A 99 -4.23 -15.91 12.88
C ALA A 99 -2.72 -15.70 12.69
N GLU A 100 -2.14 -16.47 11.78
CA GLU A 100 -0.76 -16.35 11.34
C GLU A 100 -0.66 -16.55 9.84
N ILE A 101 -0.01 -15.59 9.19
CA ILE A 101 0.29 -15.64 7.76
C ILE A 101 1.79 -15.48 7.51
N HIS A 102 2.26 -15.98 6.37
CA HIS A 102 3.61 -15.80 5.87
C HIS A 102 3.56 -15.24 4.45
N LEU A 103 4.31 -14.19 4.20
CA LEU A 103 4.47 -13.58 2.88
C LEU A 103 5.59 -14.30 2.12
N ALA A 104 5.29 -15.48 1.58
CA ALA A 104 6.28 -16.35 0.93
C ALA A 104 6.90 -15.70 -0.32
N VAL A 105 6.07 -14.99 -1.12
CA VAL A 105 6.53 -14.18 -2.24
C VAL A 105 5.79 -12.84 -2.19
N LEU A 106 6.58 -11.77 -2.18
CA LEU A 106 6.09 -10.41 -2.28
C LEU A 106 6.91 -9.67 -3.33
N GLU A 107 6.40 -9.66 -4.54
CA GLU A 107 6.98 -8.97 -5.67
C GLU A 107 5.98 -7.96 -6.25
N ASN A 108 6.41 -7.10 -7.14
CA ASN A 108 5.52 -6.14 -7.78
C ASN A 108 4.53 -6.88 -8.71
N GLY A 109 3.30 -7.05 -8.22
CA GLY A 109 2.23 -7.77 -8.93
C GLY A 109 2.29 -9.30 -8.78
N ARG A 110 3.00 -9.84 -7.77
CA ARG A 110 3.00 -11.26 -7.44
C ARG A 110 3.00 -11.44 -5.93
N TYR A 111 1.92 -12.04 -5.41
CA TYR A 111 1.67 -12.17 -3.98
C TYR A 111 1.33 -13.62 -3.63
N HIS A 112 2.27 -14.34 -3.02
CA HIS A 112 2.03 -15.68 -2.51
C HIS A 112 2.03 -15.63 -0.99
N ILE A 113 0.89 -15.99 -0.41
CA ILE A 113 0.61 -15.84 1.00
C ILE A 113 0.25 -17.22 1.55
N GLU A 114 0.97 -17.64 2.56
CA GLU A 114 0.69 -18.88 3.30
C GLU A 114 -0.11 -18.54 4.56
N ILE A 115 -1.26 -19.17 4.71
CA ILE A 115 -2.15 -19.04 5.86
C ILE A 115 -1.94 -20.26 6.75
N ALA A 116 -1.22 -20.07 7.87
CA ALA A 116 -0.87 -21.16 8.76
C ALA A 116 -2.04 -21.53 9.68
N ARG A 117 -2.81 -20.55 10.11
CA ARG A 117 -3.99 -20.71 10.99
C ARG A 117 -4.82 -19.45 11.05
N GLY A 118 -6.06 -19.60 11.56
CA GLY A 118 -7.00 -18.50 11.78
C GLY A 118 -7.76 -18.13 10.51
N THR A 119 -8.48 -17.03 10.58
CA THR A 119 -9.33 -16.54 9.49
C THR A 119 -8.74 -15.30 8.85
N VAL A 120 -8.66 -15.32 7.54
CA VAL A 120 -8.29 -14.17 6.72
C VAL A 120 -9.35 -13.90 5.65
N THR A 121 -9.41 -12.66 5.17
CA THR A 121 -10.18 -12.30 3.99
C THR A 121 -9.30 -11.58 3.00
N TYR A 122 -9.12 -12.14 1.82
CA TYR A 122 -8.48 -11.48 0.70
C TYR A 122 -9.51 -10.72 -0.12
N ARG A 123 -9.24 -9.45 -0.36
CA ARG A 123 -10.13 -8.55 -1.11
C ARG A 123 -9.41 -8.01 -2.33
N ILE A 124 -9.96 -8.26 -3.51
CA ILE A 124 -9.58 -7.59 -4.75
C ILE A 124 -10.64 -6.51 -5.02
N VAL A 125 -10.28 -5.26 -4.76
CA VAL A 125 -11.20 -4.11 -4.72
C VAL A 125 -11.61 -3.66 -6.13
N ARG A 126 -10.69 -3.81 -7.08
CA ARG A 126 -10.83 -3.41 -8.48
C ARG A 126 -9.97 -4.31 -9.36
N GLN A 127 -10.14 -4.21 -10.68
CA GLN A 127 -9.35 -5.00 -11.61
C GLN A 127 -7.85 -4.98 -11.24
N SER A 128 -7.30 -6.17 -11.07
CA SER A 128 -5.89 -6.41 -10.74
C SER A 128 -5.30 -7.39 -11.75
N GLN A 129 -4.04 -7.16 -12.12
CA GLN A 129 -3.25 -8.11 -12.93
C GLN A 129 -2.25 -8.87 -12.06
N ALA A 130 -2.36 -8.76 -10.74
CA ALA A 130 -1.46 -9.44 -9.83
C ALA A 130 -1.69 -10.96 -9.88
N ASP A 131 -0.60 -11.71 -9.86
CA ASP A 131 -0.60 -13.16 -9.64
C ASP A 131 -0.72 -13.41 -8.13
N ILE A 132 -1.89 -13.88 -7.71
CA ILE A 132 -2.24 -14.04 -6.31
C ILE A 132 -2.37 -15.52 -6.02
N GLU A 133 -1.66 -15.99 -5.01
CA GLU A 133 -1.73 -17.37 -4.53
C GLU A 133 -1.88 -17.39 -3.00
N LEU A 134 -2.97 -18.00 -2.53
CA LEU A 134 -3.33 -18.12 -1.13
C LEU A 134 -3.21 -19.59 -0.72
N ASN A 135 -2.12 -19.91 -0.03
CA ASN A 135 -1.73 -21.27 0.28
C ASN A 135 -2.16 -21.67 1.68
N THR A 136 -2.77 -22.82 1.79
CA THR A 136 -3.10 -23.47 3.07
C THR A 136 -2.32 -24.79 3.18
N PRO A 137 -2.35 -25.47 4.32
CA PRO A 137 -1.71 -26.79 4.43
C PRO A 137 -2.21 -27.84 3.45
N SER A 138 -3.46 -27.73 3.00
CA SER A 138 -4.10 -28.74 2.15
C SER A 138 -4.17 -28.34 0.68
N VAL A 139 -4.41 -27.06 0.37
CA VAL A 139 -4.71 -26.59 -0.99
C VAL A 139 -4.17 -25.18 -1.24
N SER A 140 -4.05 -24.80 -2.52
CA SER A 140 -3.75 -23.44 -2.95
C SER A 140 -4.98 -22.84 -3.65
N ALA A 141 -5.34 -21.62 -3.28
CA ALA A 141 -6.46 -20.89 -3.85
C ALA A 141 -5.98 -19.69 -4.65
N ARG A 142 -6.53 -19.51 -5.86
CA ARG A 142 -6.22 -18.40 -6.75
C ARG A 142 -7.50 -17.65 -7.11
N PRO A 143 -7.71 -16.44 -6.59
CA PRO A 143 -8.78 -15.57 -7.04
C PRO A 143 -8.69 -15.28 -8.55
N ALA A 144 -9.81 -15.40 -9.27
CA ALA A 144 -9.82 -15.21 -10.73
C ALA A 144 -9.88 -13.72 -11.11
N HIS A 145 -10.60 -12.92 -10.34
CA HIS A 145 -10.85 -11.49 -10.59
C HIS A 145 -11.33 -10.79 -9.31
N GLU A 146 -11.89 -9.60 -9.43
CA GLU A 146 -12.46 -8.86 -8.30
C GLU A 146 -13.36 -9.74 -7.44
N GLY A 147 -13.19 -9.64 -6.13
CA GLY A 147 -13.97 -10.50 -5.23
C GLY A 147 -13.60 -10.35 -3.77
N VAL A 148 -14.27 -11.17 -2.96
CA VAL A 148 -14.07 -11.30 -1.52
C VAL A 148 -13.92 -12.78 -1.21
N PHE A 149 -12.75 -13.18 -0.73
CA PHE A 149 -12.36 -14.57 -0.52
C PHE A 149 -11.95 -14.75 0.94
N ARG A 150 -12.78 -15.45 1.69
CA ARG A 150 -12.53 -15.78 3.08
C ARG A 150 -11.87 -17.15 3.16
N ILE A 151 -10.75 -17.23 3.85
CA ILE A 151 -10.02 -18.46 4.09
C ILE A 151 -9.85 -18.63 5.60
N SER A 152 -10.24 -19.79 6.11
CA SER A 152 -10.05 -20.16 7.51
C SER A 152 -9.25 -21.45 7.59
N VAL A 153 -8.21 -21.47 8.43
CA VAL A 153 -7.41 -22.67 8.71
C VAL A 153 -7.55 -22.99 10.19
N THR A 154 -8.07 -24.18 10.48
CA THR A 154 -8.27 -24.66 11.85
C THR A 154 -6.95 -25.13 12.49
N GLU A 155 -6.97 -25.39 13.79
CA GLU A 155 -5.81 -25.98 14.49
C GLU A 155 -5.49 -27.40 13.99
N ALA A 156 -6.48 -28.12 13.43
CA ALA A 156 -6.31 -29.41 12.79
C ALA A 156 -5.78 -29.33 11.34
N ALA A 157 -5.40 -28.13 10.89
CA ALA A 157 -4.96 -27.84 9.52
C ALA A 157 -6.04 -28.06 8.45
N GLU A 158 -7.30 -28.16 8.82
CA GLU A 158 -8.42 -28.14 7.88
C GLU A 158 -8.62 -26.73 7.34
N SER A 159 -8.94 -26.61 6.06
CA SER A 159 -9.04 -25.36 5.34
C SER A 159 -10.48 -25.16 4.83
N GLU A 160 -11.03 -23.98 5.09
CA GLU A 160 -12.31 -23.52 4.52
C GLU A 160 -12.03 -22.36 3.58
N ILE A 161 -12.40 -22.49 2.30
CA ILE A 161 -12.26 -21.43 1.31
C ILE A 161 -13.66 -21.02 0.86
N THR A 162 -14.11 -19.83 1.24
CA THR A 162 -15.41 -19.28 0.91
C THR A 162 -15.29 -18.15 -0.10
N ALA A 163 -15.93 -18.28 -1.25
CA ALA A 163 -16.12 -17.21 -2.21
C ALA A 163 -17.36 -16.39 -1.80
N ARG A 164 -17.19 -15.28 -1.07
CA ARG A 164 -18.27 -14.35 -0.73
C ARG A 164 -18.73 -13.56 -1.96
N ALA A 165 -17.77 -13.20 -2.82
CA ALA A 165 -18.00 -12.58 -4.12
C ALA A 165 -16.85 -12.97 -5.06
N GLY A 166 -17.12 -13.08 -6.35
CA GLY A 166 -16.14 -13.54 -7.34
C GLY A 166 -15.97 -15.06 -7.32
N ASP A 167 -15.07 -15.54 -8.15
CA ASP A 167 -14.77 -16.95 -8.34
C ASP A 167 -13.31 -17.22 -7.96
N VAL A 168 -13.03 -18.39 -7.40
CA VAL A 168 -11.69 -18.81 -6.99
C VAL A 168 -11.41 -20.22 -7.51
N GLU A 169 -10.23 -20.39 -8.10
CA GLU A 169 -9.71 -21.67 -8.54
C GLU A 169 -8.84 -22.27 -7.42
N VAL A 170 -9.15 -23.50 -7.01
CA VAL A 170 -8.41 -24.23 -5.97
C VAL A 170 -7.61 -25.34 -6.62
N PHE A 171 -6.32 -25.39 -6.29
CA PHE A 171 -5.33 -26.28 -6.87
C PHE A 171 -4.84 -27.30 -5.86
N THR A 172 -4.60 -28.52 -6.36
CA THR A 172 -3.89 -29.58 -5.67
C THR A 172 -3.05 -30.37 -6.67
N PRO A 173 -2.15 -31.27 -6.25
CA PRO A 173 -1.40 -32.14 -7.17
C PRO A 173 -2.30 -33.04 -8.02
N GLN A 174 -3.52 -33.34 -7.56
CA GLN A 174 -4.44 -34.26 -8.24
C GLN A 174 -5.40 -33.52 -9.20
N GLY A 175 -5.43 -32.20 -9.20
CA GLY A 175 -6.28 -31.43 -10.09
C GLY A 175 -6.74 -30.11 -9.52
N THR A 176 -7.67 -29.48 -10.22
CA THR A 176 -8.23 -28.18 -9.85
C THR A 176 -9.74 -28.27 -9.66
N GLN A 177 -10.26 -27.34 -8.84
CA GLN A 177 -11.69 -27.21 -8.60
C GLN A 177 -12.07 -25.73 -8.51
N TRP A 178 -13.17 -25.36 -9.16
CA TRP A 178 -13.72 -24.00 -9.05
C TRP A 178 -14.70 -23.89 -7.90
N ILE A 179 -14.64 -22.77 -7.19
CA ILE A 179 -15.59 -22.34 -6.19
C ILE A 179 -16.18 -21.02 -6.66
N TYR A 180 -17.49 -20.97 -6.74
CA TYR A 180 -18.24 -19.80 -7.19
C TYR A 180 -18.79 -18.98 -6.02
N ALA A 181 -19.15 -17.73 -6.28
CA ALA A 181 -19.79 -16.88 -5.29
C ALA A 181 -20.95 -17.59 -4.57
N GLY A 182 -20.96 -17.52 -3.25
CA GLY A 182 -21.94 -18.21 -2.40
C GLY A 182 -21.61 -19.67 -2.07
N GLN A 183 -20.41 -20.15 -2.40
CA GLN A 183 -19.94 -21.49 -2.09
C GLN A 183 -18.76 -21.48 -1.12
N THR A 184 -18.61 -22.55 -0.36
CA THR A 184 -17.47 -22.86 0.50
C THR A 184 -16.93 -24.23 0.14
N MET A 185 -15.61 -24.32 -0.07
CA MET A 185 -14.89 -25.59 -0.07
C MET A 185 -14.33 -25.84 1.33
N MET A 186 -14.65 -27.00 1.87
CA MET A 186 -13.99 -27.54 3.05
C MET A 186 -12.94 -28.55 2.57
N ALA A 187 -11.68 -28.32 2.86
CA ALA A 187 -10.56 -29.17 2.45
C ALA A 187 -9.78 -29.64 3.68
N ARG A 188 -9.36 -30.89 3.67
CA ARG A 188 -8.57 -31.52 4.74
C ARG A 188 -7.59 -32.52 4.16
N GLY A 189 -6.77 -33.09 5.02
CA GLY A 189 -5.69 -33.99 4.62
C GLY A 189 -4.41 -33.23 4.32
N SER A 190 -3.41 -33.93 3.80
CA SER A 190 -2.13 -33.32 3.44
C SER A 190 -2.16 -32.71 2.04
N ALA A 191 -1.20 -31.85 1.75
CA ALA A 191 -1.01 -31.30 0.40
C ALA A 191 -0.83 -32.38 -0.69
N SER A 192 -0.36 -33.58 -0.33
CA SER A 192 -0.18 -34.71 -1.26
C SER A 192 -1.44 -35.56 -1.44
N ASP A 193 -2.38 -35.53 -0.50
CA ASP A 193 -3.64 -36.31 -0.53
C ASP A 193 -4.78 -35.54 0.12
N PRO A 194 -5.24 -34.43 -0.49
CA PRO A 194 -6.32 -33.63 0.02
C PRO A 194 -7.69 -34.21 -0.38
N GLU A 195 -8.62 -34.14 0.57
CA GLU A 195 -10.03 -34.42 0.37
C GLU A 195 -10.82 -33.12 0.47
N PHE A 196 -11.89 -32.96 -0.28
CA PHE A 196 -12.72 -31.77 -0.25
C PHE A 196 -14.22 -32.06 -0.31
N GLN A 197 -15.00 -31.11 0.17
CA GLN A 197 -16.44 -31.02 0.04
C GLN A 197 -16.82 -29.60 -0.34
N ILE A 198 -17.73 -29.41 -1.29
CA ILE A 198 -18.31 -28.11 -1.62
C ILE A 198 -19.69 -28.00 -1.05
N VAL A 199 -19.93 -26.96 -0.27
CA VAL A 199 -21.24 -26.67 0.36
C VAL A 199 -21.61 -25.21 0.09
N ASN A 200 -22.88 -24.86 0.38
CA ASN A 200 -23.26 -23.44 0.37
C ASN A 200 -22.49 -22.66 1.45
N ALA A 201 -22.14 -21.43 1.14
CA ALA A 201 -21.49 -20.56 2.10
C ALA A 201 -22.39 -20.34 3.33
N THR A 202 -21.79 -20.37 4.52
CA THR A 202 -22.47 -20.00 5.76
C THR A 202 -22.96 -18.55 5.72
N PRO A 203 -24.05 -18.21 6.42
CA PRO A 203 -24.46 -16.81 6.56
C PRO A 203 -23.32 -15.91 7.01
N GLU A 204 -23.39 -14.64 6.63
CA GLU A 204 -22.40 -13.65 7.03
C GLU A 204 -22.40 -13.42 8.55
N ASP A 205 -21.21 -13.42 9.12
CA ASP A 205 -20.97 -13.18 10.54
C ASP A 205 -20.44 -11.75 10.82
N ASP A 206 -20.01 -11.48 12.06
CA ASP A 206 -19.45 -10.18 12.45
C ASP A 206 -18.14 -9.87 11.72
N TRP A 207 -17.37 -10.89 11.38
CA TRP A 207 -16.15 -10.73 10.59
C TRP A 207 -16.46 -10.25 9.17
N ASP A 208 -17.44 -10.85 8.53
CA ASP A 208 -17.87 -10.45 7.18
C ASP A 208 -18.45 -9.02 7.18
N ARG A 209 -19.27 -8.67 8.19
CA ARG A 209 -19.82 -7.31 8.35
C ARG A 209 -18.73 -6.25 8.58
N TRP A 210 -17.71 -6.58 9.37
CA TRP A 210 -16.57 -5.70 9.56
C TRP A 210 -15.79 -5.50 8.25
N ASN A 211 -15.55 -6.59 7.49
CA ASN A 211 -14.91 -6.53 6.17
C ASN A 211 -15.68 -5.62 5.20
N GLN A 212 -17.00 -5.72 5.15
CA GLN A 212 -17.83 -4.84 4.31
C GLN A 212 -17.72 -3.37 4.72
N GLY A 213 -17.60 -3.08 6.01
CA GLY A 213 -17.34 -1.74 6.51
C GLY A 213 -16.02 -1.17 6.00
N ARG A 214 -14.97 -1.98 6.00
CA ARG A 214 -13.67 -1.63 5.44
C ARG A 214 -13.69 -1.46 3.93
N ASP A 215 -14.43 -2.31 3.22
CA ASP A 215 -14.58 -2.21 1.76
C ASP A 215 -15.20 -0.87 1.34
N ARG A 216 -16.21 -0.40 2.09
CA ARG A 216 -16.81 0.92 1.86
C ARG A 216 -15.79 2.06 2.01
N ALA A 217 -14.88 2.00 2.99
CA ALA A 217 -13.82 2.99 3.16
C ALA A 217 -12.85 3.00 1.97
N LEU A 218 -12.47 1.82 1.46
CA LEU A 218 -11.60 1.72 0.28
C LEU A 218 -12.29 2.18 -1.02
N GLN A 219 -13.59 1.94 -1.15
CA GLN A 219 -14.38 2.35 -2.32
C GLN A 219 -14.66 3.86 -2.34
N ASN A 220 -14.85 4.47 -1.16
CA ASN A 220 -15.12 5.91 -1.01
C ASN A 220 -13.86 6.77 -0.96
N ASN A 221 -12.75 6.28 -1.50
CA ASN A 221 -11.45 6.95 -1.54
C ASN A 221 -11.45 8.13 -2.52
N ASN A 222 -11.76 9.33 -2.02
CA ASN A 222 -11.80 10.56 -2.82
C ASN A 222 -10.40 11.04 -3.21
N SER A 223 -9.38 10.74 -2.40
CA SER A 223 -8.00 11.13 -2.66
C SER A 223 -7.38 10.44 -3.88
N ALA A 224 -7.90 9.28 -4.28
CA ALA A 224 -7.39 8.50 -5.41
C ALA A 224 -7.37 9.27 -6.75
N GLN A 225 -8.29 10.23 -6.94
CA GLN A 225 -8.36 11.05 -8.16
C GLN A 225 -7.22 12.06 -8.30
N TYR A 226 -6.54 12.41 -7.20
CA TYR A 226 -5.48 13.42 -7.18
C TYR A 226 -4.06 12.85 -7.19
N VAL A 227 -3.91 11.53 -7.17
CA VAL A 227 -2.62 10.85 -7.09
C VAL A 227 -2.32 10.07 -8.37
N PRO A 228 -1.05 9.93 -8.74
CA PRO A 228 -0.68 9.10 -9.89
C PRO A 228 -0.97 7.62 -9.63
N PRO A 229 -1.16 6.82 -10.70
CA PRO A 229 -1.34 5.37 -10.57
C PRO A 229 -0.18 4.72 -9.80
N GLY A 230 -0.49 3.71 -9.01
CA GLY A 230 0.49 2.93 -8.23
C GLY A 230 0.72 3.43 -6.80
N VAL A 231 0.12 4.55 -6.40
CA VAL A 231 0.16 5.00 -5.00
C VAL A 231 -0.83 4.18 -4.16
N ALA A 232 -0.33 3.49 -3.15
CA ALA A 232 -1.14 2.81 -2.14
C ALA A 232 -1.34 3.70 -0.91
N GLY A 233 -2.37 3.44 -0.10
CA GLY A 233 -2.65 4.17 1.14
C GLY A 233 -3.28 5.53 0.96
N THR A 234 -3.93 5.76 -0.17
CA THR A 234 -4.56 7.05 -0.48
C THR A 234 -5.87 7.27 0.27
N GLU A 235 -6.51 6.19 0.71
CA GLU A 235 -7.73 6.22 1.52
C GLU A 235 -7.52 6.90 2.88
N ASP A 236 -6.31 6.83 3.43
CA ASP A 236 -5.99 7.45 4.71
C ASP A 236 -5.87 8.97 4.61
N LEU A 237 -5.66 9.50 3.41
CA LEU A 237 -5.54 10.94 3.16
C LEU A 237 -6.87 11.68 3.34
N ASP A 238 -8.00 11.00 3.09
CA ASP A 238 -9.33 11.61 3.19
C ASP A 238 -9.64 12.05 4.63
N ALA A 239 -9.20 11.28 5.62
CA ALA A 239 -9.36 11.61 7.03
C ALA A 239 -8.21 12.47 7.59
N GLY A 240 -7.02 12.38 7.00
CA GLY A 240 -5.79 13.00 7.52
C GLY A 240 -5.54 14.43 7.08
N GLY A 241 -6.26 14.94 6.06
CA GLY A 241 -5.98 16.26 5.52
C GLY A 241 -6.95 16.73 4.45
N THR A 242 -6.53 17.74 3.71
CA THR A 242 -7.34 18.36 2.66
C THR A 242 -6.52 18.59 1.39
N TRP A 243 -7.19 18.44 0.24
CA TRP A 243 -6.64 18.79 -1.06
C TRP A 243 -6.87 20.28 -1.35
N ILE A 244 -5.81 20.95 -1.79
CA ILE A 244 -5.82 22.36 -2.19
C ILE A 244 -5.12 22.53 -3.53
N TYR A 245 -5.50 23.55 -4.28
CA TYR A 245 -4.84 23.89 -5.53
C TYR A 245 -3.74 24.94 -5.29
N VAL A 246 -2.50 24.61 -5.67
CA VAL A 246 -1.33 25.49 -5.54
C VAL A 246 -0.56 25.54 -6.86
N ALA A 247 -0.57 26.70 -7.53
CA ALA A 247 0.25 26.88 -8.74
C ALA A 247 1.76 26.90 -8.37
N PRO A 248 2.65 26.31 -9.19
CA PRO A 248 2.41 25.61 -10.44
C PRO A 248 2.15 24.10 -10.28
N TYR A 249 1.99 23.59 -9.04
CA TYR A 249 1.95 22.15 -8.75
C TYR A 249 0.60 21.49 -9.05
N GLY A 250 -0.49 22.28 -9.10
CA GLY A 250 -1.84 21.73 -9.22
C GLY A 250 -2.42 21.35 -7.85
N TYR A 251 -3.14 20.21 -7.78
CA TYR A 251 -3.67 19.71 -6.52
C TYR A 251 -2.56 19.10 -5.66
N VAL A 252 -2.49 19.56 -4.44
CA VAL A 252 -1.54 19.09 -3.41
C VAL A 252 -2.31 18.81 -2.12
N TRP A 253 -1.82 17.87 -1.33
CA TRP A 253 -2.46 17.49 -0.09
C TRP A 253 -1.79 18.17 1.11
N ARG A 254 -2.59 18.64 2.04
CA ARG A 254 -2.14 19.30 3.26
C ARG A 254 -2.68 18.55 4.47
N PRO A 255 -1.82 18.12 5.42
CA PRO A 255 -2.28 17.48 6.65
C PRO A 255 -3.07 18.46 7.51
N THR A 256 -4.07 17.94 8.21
CA THR A 256 -4.84 18.66 9.23
C THR A 256 -4.61 18.03 10.60
N GLY A 257 -4.88 18.77 11.68
CA GLY A 257 -4.70 18.25 13.03
C GLY A 257 -3.26 18.06 13.48
N VAL A 258 -2.26 18.54 12.72
CA VAL A 258 -0.84 18.45 13.09
C VAL A 258 -0.48 19.57 14.08
N ALA A 259 0.47 19.27 14.99
CA ALA A 259 0.90 20.23 16.01
C ALA A 259 1.61 21.46 15.41
N ALA A 260 1.61 22.57 16.13
CA ALA A 260 2.38 23.75 15.74
C ALA A 260 3.87 23.40 15.61
N GLY A 261 4.49 23.82 14.51
CA GLY A 261 5.90 23.53 14.23
C GLY A 261 6.14 22.11 13.71
N TRP A 262 5.10 21.36 13.40
CA TRP A 262 5.20 20.07 12.71
C TRP A 262 5.95 20.20 11.37
N ALA A 263 6.69 19.16 11.03
CA ALA A 263 7.34 19.03 9.73
C ALA A 263 7.38 17.57 9.29
N PRO A 264 7.42 17.28 8.00
CA PRO A 264 7.51 15.91 7.49
C PRO A 264 8.76 15.17 8.00
N TYR A 265 8.66 13.84 8.14
CA TYR A 265 9.74 12.94 8.59
C TYR A 265 10.27 13.29 9.99
N ARG A 266 9.39 13.70 10.92
CA ARG A 266 9.72 13.96 12.31
C ARG A 266 8.93 13.10 13.29
N ASN A 267 7.67 12.80 12.99
CA ASN A 267 6.83 11.94 13.79
C ASN A 267 6.89 10.48 13.27
N GLY A 268 7.86 9.71 13.75
CA GLY A 268 8.12 8.36 13.30
C GLY A 268 9.54 7.92 13.62
N ARG A 269 10.00 6.90 12.95
CA ARG A 269 11.36 6.37 13.13
C ARG A 269 11.95 5.82 11.85
N TRP A 270 13.28 5.79 11.79
CA TRP A 270 14.01 5.06 10.77
C TRP A 270 14.19 3.62 11.21
N VAL A 271 13.82 2.69 10.32
CA VAL A 271 13.94 1.25 10.54
C VAL A 271 14.82 0.67 9.45
N TRP A 272 15.71 -0.23 9.83
CA TRP A 272 16.49 -0.95 8.83
C TRP A 272 15.65 -2.08 8.24
N VAL A 273 15.54 -2.08 6.93
CA VAL A 273 14.88 -3.11 6.12
C VAL A 273 15.89 -3.66 5.13
N ASN A 274 16.04 -4.97 5.08
CA ASN A 274 16.98 -5.58 4.13
C ASN A 274 16.63 -5.15 2.69
N TRP A 275 17.64 -4.98 1.83
CA TRP A 275 17.53 -4.44 0.48
C TRP A 275 17.24 -2.94 0.40
N TYR A 276 16.28 -2.42 1.18
CA TYR A 276 15.88 -1.00 1.15
C TYR A 276 16.70 -0.11 2.10
N GLY A 277 17.43 -0.72 3.02
CA GLY A 277 18.21 0.03 4.01
C GLY A 277 17.32 0.81 4.96
N TRP A 278 17.73 2.02 5.29
CA TRP A 278 16.99 2.88 6.20
C TRP A 278 15.67 3.34 5.58
N THR A 279 14.59 2.90 6.18
CA THR A 279 13.22 3.09 5.74
C THR A 279 12.45 3.87 6.80
N TRP A 280 11.70 4.87 6.39
CA TRP A 280 10.87 5.65 7.31
C TRP A 280 9.59 4.90 7.66
N VAL A 281 9.28 4.81 8.94
CA VAL A 281 8.01 4.29 9.48
C VAL A 281 7.33 5.43 10.22
N SER A 282 6.25 5.94 9.64
CA SER A 282 5.51 7.08 10.18
C SER A 282 4.60 6.66 11.32
N ALA A 283 4.53 7.50 12.36
CA ALA A 283 3.50 7.41 13.41
C ALA A 283 2.20 8.14 13.02
N ASP A 284 2.21 8.96 11.96
CA ASP A 284 1.00 9.57 11.41
C ASP A 284 0.20 8.50 10.66
N SER A 285 -1.08 8.30 10.96
CA SER A 285 -1.90 7.23 10.37
C SER A 285 -2.01 7.33 8.84
N TRP A 286 -2.01 8.53 8.31
CA TRP A 286 -2.03 8.84 6.88
C TRP A 286 -0.63 8.78 6.21
N GLY A 287 0.41 8.43 6.95
CA GLY A 287 1.81 8.68 6.55
C GLY A 287 2.33 7.81 5.42
N TRP A 288 1.66 6.72 5.03
CA TRP A 288 2.21 5.84 3.99
C TRP A 288 2.43 6.57 2.65
N ALA A 289 1.36 7.09 2.05
CA ALA A 289 1.46 7.72 0.75
C ALA A 289 2.40 8.94 0.75
N PRO A 290 2.28 9.92 1.66
CA PRO A 290 3.10 11.12 1.59
C PRO A 290 4.58 10.94 1.93
N TYR A 291 4.95 9.86 2.61
CA TYR A 291 6.35 9.61 2.94
C TYR A 291 7.06 8.66 1.99
N HIS A 292 6.32 7.86 1.22
CA HIS A 292 6.91 6.89 0.31
C HIS A 292 6.74 7.24 -1.17
N TYR A 293 5.94 8.28 -1.46
CA TYR A 293 5.68 8.78 -2.82
C TYR A 293 5.72 10.31 -2.85
N GLY A 294 5.84 10.89 -4.03
CA GLY A 294 5.76 12.33 -4.23
C GLY A 294 6.88 13.14 -3.56
N ARG A 295 6.56 14.38 -3.17
CA ARG A 295 7.52 15.35 -2.59
C ARG A 295 6.81 16.28 -1.64
N TRP A 296 7.54 16.83 -0.67
CA TRP A 296 7.05 17.83 0.26
C TRP A 296 7.58 19.22 -0.08
N PHE A 297 6.77 20.26 0.16
CA PHE A 297 7.23 21.64 0.10
C PHE A 297 6.51 22.47 1.15
N PHE A 298 7.11 23.60 1.50
CA PHE A 298 6.51 24.57 2.42
C PHE A 298 5.98 25.77 1.63
N ASP A 299 4.73 26.11 1.84
CA ASP A 299 4.06 27.28 1.32
C ASP A 299 3.79 28.26 2.47
N ALA A 300 4.07 29.56 2.27
CA ALA A 300 3.92 30.56 3.33
C ALA A 300 2.45 30.72 3.82
N ARG A 301 1.48 30.45 2.94
CA ARG A 301 0.05 30.55 3.25
C ARG A 301 -0.49 29.26 3.86
N TRP A 302 -0.06 28.12 3.34
CA TRP A 302 -0.66 26.82 3.62
C TRP A 302 0.17 25.94 4.56
N GLY A 303 1.43 26.28 4.79
CA GLY A 303 2.37 25.45 5.53
C GLY A 303 2.91 24.30 4.68
N TRP A 304 3.22 23.18 5.32
CA TRP A 304 3.70 21.98 4.64
C TRP A 304 2.60 21.35 3.80
N ALA A 305 2.91 21.09 2.54
CA ALA A 305 2.03 20.43 1.58
C ALA A 305 2.78 19.33 0.81
N TRP A 306 2.07 18.27 0.51
CA TRP A 306 2.58 17.12 -0.25
C TRP A 306 2.12 17.20 -1.70
N TYR A 307 3.07 17.16 -2.61
CA TYR A 307 2.87 17.06 -4.06
C TYR A 307 2.98 15.60 -4.47
N PRO A 308 1.91 14.93 -4.90
CA PRO A 308 1.92 13.49 -5.23
C PRO A 308 2.71 13.14 -6.49
N GLY A 309 2.95 14.11 -7.37
CA GLY A 309 3.53 13.92 -8.70
C GLY A 309 2.51 14.12 -9.81
N GLY A 310 2.96 13.98 -11.06
CA GLY A 310 2.08 14.10 -12.24
C GLY A 310 1.22 12.87 -12.44
N LEU A 311 -0.08 13.05 -12.70
CA LEU A 311 -1.07 11.96 -12.87
C LEU A 311 -0.77 11.01 -14.04
N GLY A 312 0.00 11.45 -15.04
CA GLY A 312 0.35 10.66 -16.22
C GLY A 312 1.52 9.68 -16.05
N VAL A 313 2.14 9.62 -14.86
CA VAL A 313 3.31 8.78 -14.60
C VAL A 313 3.02 7.86 -13.44
N ARG A 314 3.21 6.54 -13.62
CA ARG A 314 3.07 5.59 -12.52
C ARG A 314 4.10 5.88 -11.42
N ALA A 315 3.63 6.04 -10.20
CA ALA A 315 4.48 6.25 -9.04
C ALA A 315 5.15 4.93 -8.60
N SER A 316 6.39 5.04 -8.15
CA SER A 316 7.13 3.93 -7.54
C SER A 316 7.35 4.21 -6.06
N TRP A 317 7.22 3.19 -5.24
CA TRP A 317 7.48 3.24 -3.81
C TRP A 317 8.97 3.50 -3.53
N SER A 318 9.25 4.26 -2.47
CA SER A 318 10.61 4.53 -2.00
C SER A 318 10.66 4.42 -0.47
N PRO A 319 11.79 3.95 0.14
CA PRO A 319 11.93 3.86 1.59
C PRO A 319 11.69 5.18 2.32
N ALA A 320 12.07 6.27 1.68
CA ALA A 320 11.74 7.65 2.00
C ALA A 320 12.21 8.56 0.86
N LEU A 321 11.78 9.82 0.90
CA LEU A 321 12.10 10.84 -0.11
C LEU A 321 12.77 12.03 0.56
N VAL A 322 13.99 11.80 1.07
CA VAL A 322 14.81 12.78 1.81
C VAL A 322 16.22 12.88 1.24
N GLY A 323 16.90 13.98 1.55
CA GLY A 323 18.34 14.11 1.42
C GLY A 323 18.99 13.90 2.78
N PHE A 324 19.93 12.95 2.87
CA PHE A 324 20.73 12.70 4.09
C PHE A 324 22.03 13.49 4.09
N PHE A 325 22.47 13.88 5.28
CA PHE A 325 23.77 14.53 5.49
C PHE A 325 24.30 14.27 6.90
N GLY A 326 25.63 14.35 7.04
CA GLY A 326 26.30 14.36 8.33
C GLY A 326 26.63 15.77 8.77
N TYR A 327 26.56 16.08 10.07
CA TYR A 327 26.92 17.38 10.62
C TYR A 327 27.49 17.28 12.04
N GLY A 328 28.16 18.36 12.49
CA GLY A 328 28.84 18.39 13.77
C GLY A 328 30.16 17.62 13.78
N GLY A 329 31.04 17.92 14.75
CA GLY A 329 32.34 17.29 14.89
C GLY A 329 32.30 15.77 15.02
N GLY A 330 33.39 15.09 14.64
CA GLY A 330 33.49 13.65 14.58
C GLY A 330 33.11 12.95 15.88
N GLY A 331 32.10 12.09 15.83
CA GLY A 331 31.75 11.16 16.90
C GLY A 331 32.77 10.03 16.94
N VAL A 332 33.37 9.82 18.09
CA VAL A 332 34.26 8.68 18.34
C VAL A 332 33.49 7.39 18.17
N GLY A 333 33.90 6.54 17.23
CA GLY A 333 33.31 5.19 17.04
C GLY A 333 32.28 5.03 15.93
N VAL A 334 31.88 6.10 15.23
CA VAL A 334 31.04 5.97 14.03
C VAL A 334 31.91 6.23 12.81
N GLY A 335 32.17 5.25 11.99
CA GLY A 335 32.98 5.35 10.74
C GLY A 335 32.40 6.29 9.68
N PHE A 336 31.54 7.19 10.12
CA PHE A 336 30.79 8.18 9.36
C PHE A 336 31.52 9.55 9.30
N GLY A 337 32.38 9.85 10.26
CA GLY A 337 33.12 11.12 10.32
C GLY A 337 32.33 12.30 10.91
N PHE A 338 31.06 12.15 11.26
CA PHE A 338 30.22 13.18 11.87
C PHE A 338 29.56 12.66 13.16
N GLY A 339 29.33 13.56 14.11
CA GLY A 339 28.63 13.21 15.37
C GLY A 339 27.13 13.02 15.19
N ASN A 340 26.54 13.67 14.18
CA ASN A 340 25.10 13.67 13.95
C ASN A 340 24.77 13.33 12.50
N VAL A 341 23.59 12.73 12.31
CA VAL A 341 22.94 12.54 11.02
C VAL A 341 21.72 13.45 10.93
N GLY A 342 21.53 14.07 9.78
CA GLY A 342 20.38 14.89 9.46
C GLY A 342 19.73 14.47 8.17
N TRP A 343 18.46 14.85 8.05
CA TRP A 343 17.69 14.65 6.82
C TRP A 343 16.77 15.83 6.56
N VAL A 344 16.47 16.03 5.28
CA VAL A 344 15.57 17.07 4.81
C VAL A 344 14.60 16.47 3.79
N PRO A 345 13.28 16.72 3.88
CA PRO A 345 12.32 16.28 2.86
C PRO A 345 12.69 16.88 1.51
N LEU A 346 12.69 16.08 0.45
CA LEU A 346 12.93 16.58 -0.90
C LEU A 346 11.73 17.38 -1.40
N ALA A 347 12.03 18.55 -1.99
CA ALA A 347 11.03 19.40 -2.64
C ALA A 347 10.66 18.86 -4.04
N PRO A 348 9.51 19.30 -4.64
CA PRO A 348 9.18 18.97 -6.01
C PRO A 348 10.33 19.29 -6.97
N PHE A 349 10.62 18.33 -7.86
CA PHE A 349 11.69 18.35 -8.86
C PHE A 349 13.12 18.24 -8.31
N GLU A 350 13.31 18.09 -7.01
CA GLU A 350 14.63 17.75 -6.46
C GLU A 350 14.98 16.28 -6.73
N ARG A 351 16.25 16.07 -7.10
CA ARG A 351 16.76 14.73 -7.40
C ARG A 351 16.83 13.89 -6.13
N LEU A 352 16.31 12.68 -6.19
CA LEU A 352 16.54 11.64 -5.20
C LEU A 352 17.86 10.92 -5.51
N ASN A 353 18.71 10.78 -4.52
CA ASN A 353 19.89 9.92 -4.59
C ASN A 353 19.60 8.66 -3.78
N PRO A 354 19.26 7.53 -4.41
CA PRO A 354 18.91 6.30 -3.72
C PRO A 354 20.06 5.78 -2.88
N TRP A 355 19.74 5.28 -1.68
CA TRP A 355 20.70 4.59 -0.78
C TRP A 355 20.41 3.10 -0.68
N TRP A 356 19.53 2.58 -1.52
CA TRP A 356 19.03 1.20 -1.57
C TRP A 356 19.18 0.58 -2.96
N GLY A 357 18.74 -0.69 -3.09
CA GLY A 357 18.69 -1.40 -4.36
C GLY A 357 20.06 -1.80 -4.88
N ALA A 358 20.25 -1.78 -6.19
CA ALA A 358 21.51 -2.13 -6.84
C ALA A 358 22.69 -1.28 -6.38
N ALA A 359 22.44 -0.02 -6.01
CA ALA A 359 23.47 0.87 -5.41
C ALA A 359 23.98 0.32 -4.07
N TYR A 360 23.13 -0.44 -3.35
CA TYR A 360 23.47 -1.10 -2.09
C TYR A 360 24.08 -2.49 -2.29
N ALA A 361 23.53 -3.27 -3.23
CA ALA A 361 23.94 -4.66 -3.47
C ALA A 361 25.35 -4.81 -4.10
N GLY A 362 25.84 -3.75 -4.74
CA GLY A 362 27.13 -3.74 -5.45
C GLY A 362 28.38 -3.80 -4.57
N GLY A 363 28.29 -4.27 -3.32
CA GLY A 363 29.38 -4.55 -2.36
C GLY A 363 30.58 -3.58 -2.46
N LEU A 364 31.01 -2.98 -1.35
CA LEU A 364 32.24 -2.20 -1.22
C LEU A 364 32.30 -0.88 -2.05
N ASN A 365 31.84 0.20 -1.45
CA ASN A 365 32.18 1.59 -1.82
C ASN A 365 31.87 2.07 -3.25
N ARG A 366 31.14 1.33 -4.06
CA ARG A 366 30.68 1.84 -5.34
C ARG A 366 29.47 2.74 -5.15
N GLY A 367 29.65 4.03 -5.36
CA GLY A 367 28.57 5.00 -5.43
C GLY A 367 28.25 5.76 -4.14
N MET A 368 28.99 5.58 -3.03
CA MET A 368 28.90 6.48 -1.88
C MET A 368 29.82 7.67 -2.08
N SER A 369 29.30 8.86 -1.95
CA SER A 369 30.09 10.07 -1.84
C SER A 369 29.58 10.94 -0.70
N ILE A 370 30.51 11.58 0.00
CA ILE A 370 30.21 12.62 0.99
C ILE A 370 30.83 13.89 0.48
N THR A 371 30.00 14.87 0.18
CA THR A 371 30.46 16.16 -0.34
C THR A 371 30.14 17.24 0.69
N ASN A 372 31.18 17.97 1.09
CA ASN A 372 31.00 19.10 1.98
C ASN A 372 30.24 20.22 1.26
N VAL A 373 29.08 20.54 1.79
CA VAL A 373 28.17 21.53 1.20
C VAL A 373 27.45 22.33 2.29
N ASN A 374 26.93 23.47 1.89
CA ASN A 374 25.88 24.14 2.65
C ASN A 374 24.53 23.49 2.29
N VAL A 375 23.95 22.74 3.23
CA VAL A 375 22.68 22.02 3.02
C VAL A 375 21.53 22.96 2.65
N THR A 376 21.54 24.20 3.17
CA THR A 376 20.52 25.20 2.83
C THR A 376 20.66 25.73 1.39
N ALA A 377 21.83 25.62 0.79
CA ALA A 377 22.02 25.91 -0.64
C ALA A 377 21.59 24.75 -1.52
N LEU A 378 21.77 23.51 -1.03
CA LEU A 378 21.51 22.29 -1.79
C LEU A 378 20.01 21.96 -1.88
N TYR A 379 19.26 22.08 -0.77
CA TYR A 379 17.87 21.68 -0.69
C TYR A 379 16.94 22.86 -0.36
N ARG A 380 15.84 23.01 -1.09
CA ARG A 380 14.85 24.09 -0.91
C ARG A 380 14.24 24.05 0.48
N ASN A 381 13.84 22.86 0.94
CA ASN A 381 13.19 22.71 2.24
C ASN A 381 14.14 22.92 3.42
N ALA A 382 15.45 22.88 3.22
CA ALA A 382 16.44 23.22 4.24
C ALA A 382 16.44 24.72 4.59
N ARG A 383 15.85 25.57 3.75
CA ARG A 383 15.67 27.02 4.01
C ARG A 383 14.46 27.31 4.89
N VAL A 384 13.56 26.35 5.03
CA VAL A 384 12.40 26.44 5.92
C VAL A 384 12.87 26.31 7.36
N SER A 385 12.40 27.18 8.23
CA SER A 385 12.88 27.26 9.61
C SER A 385 12.79 25.95 10.39
N ASN A 386 11.85 25.07 10.06
CA ASN A 386 11.67 23.74 10.67
C ASN A 386 11.85 22.59 9.67
N GLY A 387 12.48 22.85 8.52
CA GLY A 387 12.60 21.88 7.43
C GLY A 387 13.71 20.83 7.62
N ILE A 388 14.64 21.05 8.54
CA ILE A 388 15.74 20.14 8.81
C ILE A 388 15.50 19.39 10.11
N THR A 389 15.66 18.08 10.06
CA THR A 389 15.57 17.17 11.21
C THR A 389 16.89 16.43 11.37
N GLY A 390 17.30 16.15 12.60
CA GLY A 390 18.52 15.40 12.85
C GLY A 390 18.58 14.83 14.25
N MET A 391 19.61 14.02 14.50
CA MET A 391 19.87 13.39 15.79
C MET A 391 21.31 12.87 15.84
N ALA A 392 21.76 12.44 17.02
CA ALA A 392 23.05 11.79 17.18
C ALA A 392 23.14 10.52 16.32
N ALA A 393 24.25 10.35 15.58
CA ALA A 393 24.45 9.20 14.67
C ALA A 393 24.47 7.86 15.44
N GLY A 394 24.98 7.84 16.66
CA GLY A 394 24.96 6.66 17.53
C GLY A 394 23.53 6.25 17.97
N ASP A 395 22.66 7.23 18.24
CA ASP A 395 21.27 6.95 18.59
C ASP A 395 20.46 6.49 17.38
N PHE A 396 20.72 7.08 16.21
CA PHE A 396 20.13 6.66 14.95
C PHE A 396 20.41 5.18 14.66
N THR A 397 21.69 4.77 14.71
CA THR A 397 22.09 3.37 14.48
C THR A 397 21.59 2.41 15.55
N ALA A 398 21.44 2.88 16.78
CA ALA A 398 20.91 2.11 17.89
C ALA A 398 19.36 2.06 17.93
N GLY A 399 18.67 2.70 16.99
CA GLY A 399 17.20 2.71 16.93
C GLY A 399 16.54 3.53 18.04
N ARG A 400 17.26 4.46 18.69
CA ARG A 400 16.74 5.31 19.77
C ARG A 400 16.31 6.66 19.22
N PHE A 401 15.02 6.84 18.95
CA PHE A 401 14.49 8.04 18.26
C PHE A 401 13.94 9.13 19.19
N ALA A 402 14.08 9.01 20.50
CA ALA A 402 13.67 10.06 21.44
C ALA A 402 14.48 11.38 21.27
N GLY A 403 15.69 11.30 20.71
CA GLY A 403 16.58 12.45 20.46
C GLY A 403 16.38 13.18 19.13
N VAL A 404 15.31 12.88 18.39
CA VAL A 404 14.99 13.57 17.13
C VAL A 404 14.65 15.03 17.39
N GLN A 405 15.35 15.93 16.72
CA GLN A 405 15.20 17.37 16.92
C GLN A 405 15.27 18.18 15.62
N ARG A 406 14.76 19.39 15.70
CA ARG A 406 14.95 20.40 14.66
C ARG A 406 16.41 20.85 14.63
N VAL A 407 16.98 20.96 13.43
CA VAL A 407 18.35 21.46 13.21
C VAL A 407 18.27 22.83 12.54
N SER A 408 19.05 23.79 13.02
CA SER A 408 19.12 25.12 12.42
C SER A 408 20.00 25.15 11.18
N GLY A 409 19.71 26.05 10.24
CA GLY A 409 20.54 26.25 9.05
C GLY A 409 22.01 26.59 9.36
N ALA A 410 22.28 27.27 10.50
CA ALA A 410 23.62 27.59 10.94
C ALA A 410 24.46 26.34 11.27
N GLN A 411 23.84 25.30 11.82
CA GLN A 411 24.53 24.04 12.17
C GLN A 411 24.92 23.19 10.95
N VAL A 412 24.38 23.49 9.77
CA VAL A 412 24.55 22.71 8.53
C VAL A 412 25.16 23.50 7.38
N GLN A 413 25.82 24.64 7.71
CA GLN A 413 26.56 25.42 6.72
C GLN A 413 27.75 24.66 6.15
N THR A 414 28.38 23.82 6.99
CA THR A 414 29.42 22.87 6.59
C THR A 414 28.97 21.48 6.99
N ALA A 415 28.27 20.81 6.12
CA ALA A 415 27.75 19.46 6.33
C ALA A 415 28.20 18.55 5.19
N GLY A 416 28.32 17.26 5.46
CA GLY A 416 28.61 16.25 4.44
C GLY A 416 27.31 15.73 3.82
N ALA A 417 26.90 16.22 2.64
CA ALA A 417 25.78 15.63 1.89
C ALA A 417 26.15 14.23 1.41
N ILE A 418 25.25 13.28 1.65
CA ILE A 418 25.47 11.87 1.34
C ILE A 418 24.72 11.50 0.08
N SER A 419 25.44 10.90 -0.86
CA SER A 419 24.87 10.28 -2.04
C SER A 419 25.23 8.80 -2.06
N GLY A 420 24.26 7.94 -2.37
CA GLY A 420 24.40 6.48 -2.30
C GLY A 420 24.24 5.95 -0.87
N ARG A 421 24.85 4.81 -0.58
CA ARG A 421 24.69 4.10 0.69
C ARG A 421 24.95 5.00 1.90
N LEU A 422 24.03 4.98 2.85
CA LEU A 422 24.23 5.67 4.12
C LEU A 422 25.22 4.86 4.98
N PRO A 423 26.39 5.44 5.39
CA PRO A 423 27.45 4.73 6.10
C PRO A 423 27.15 4.57 7.59
N LEU A 424 25.93 4.22 7.93
CA LEU A 424 25.44 3.99 9.29
C LEU A 424 24.97 2.53 9.40
N ASN A 425 25.74 1.72 10.13
CA ASN A 425 25.44 0.31 10.29
C ASN A 425 24.25 0.11 11.26
N PRO A 426 23.24 -0.68 10.87
CA PRO A 426 22.11 -0.94 11.73
C PRO A 426 22.47 -1.84 12.91
N SER A 427 21.84 -1.61 14.06
CA SER A 427 21.80 -2.54 15.19
C SER A 427 20.57 -3.47 15.08
N ILE A 428 20.47 -4.46 15.96
CA ILE A 428 19.26 -5.29 16.09
C ILE A 428 18.06 -4.41 16.45
N ALA A 429 18.23 -3.45 17.37
CA ALA A 429 17.15 -2.57 17.80
C ALA A 429 16.60 -1.67 16.67
N SER A 430 17.45 -1.26 15.72
CA SER A 430 17.02 -0.46 14.57
C SER A 430 16.20 -1.23 13.54
N ARG A 431 16.02 -2.55 13.71
CA ARG A 431 15.14 -3.37 12.88
C ARG A 431 13.70 -3.43 13.43
N ARG A 432 13.46 -2.91 14.64
CA ARG A 432 12.15 -2.89 15.29
C ARG A 432 11.32 -1.71 14.81
N PHE A 433 10.04 -1.96 14.57
CA PHE A 433 9.09 -0.93 14.17
C PHE A 433 8.71 0.02 15.31
N SER A 434 8.86 -0.42 16.56
CA SER A 434 8.59 0.36 17.78
C SER A 434 9.42 -0.16 18.96
N ASP A 435 9.40 0.57 20.07
CA ASP A 435 10.02 0.14 21.33
C ASP A 435 9.09 -0.75 22.19
N ARG A 436 7.88 -1.03 21.69
CA ARG A 436 6.93 -1.93 22.38
C ARG A 436 7.48 -3.34 22.40
N ALA A 437 7.34 -3.99 23.55
CA ALA A 437 7.60 -5.41 23.66
C ALA A 437 6.58 -6.22 22.84
N VAL A 438 7.01 -7.34 22.30
CA VAL A 438 6.12 -8.32 21.67
C VAL A 438 5.45 -9.11 22.81
N THR A 439 4.14 -9.05 22.88
CA THR A 439 3.36 -9.73 23.91
C THR A 439 2.79 -11.06 23.44
N ASN A 440 2.56 -11.18 22.12
CA ASN A 440 2.05 -12.39 21.49
C ASN A 440 3.04 -12.92 20.47
N VAL A 441 3.87 -13.87 20.89
CA VAL A 441 4.70 -14.66 19.97
C VAL A 441 3.96 -15.97 19.73
N PRO A 442 3.49 -16.22 18.49
CA PRO A 442 2.84 -17.49 18.20
C PRO A 442 3.77 -18.66 18.50
N ARG A 443 3.24 -19.75 19.07
CA ARG A 443 3.98 -21.00 19.10
C ARG A 443 4.36 -21.36 17.67
N ALA A 444 5.63 -21.60 17.42
CA ALA A 444 6.11 -21.93 16.10
C ALA A 444 5.31 -23.12 15.55
N SER A 445 4.56 -22.91 14.49
CA SER A 445 4.11 -23.99 13.61
C SER A 445 5.33 -24.44 12.79
N ALA A 446 6.28 -25.06 13.46
CA ALA A 446 7.65 -25.25 12.96
C ALA A 446 7.73 -26.11 11.70
N ASN A 447 6.68 -26.84 11.34
CA ASN A 447 6.69 -27.81 10.25
C ASN A 447 5.41 -27.83 9.41
N THR A 448 4.66 -26.74 9.34
CA THR A 448 3.50 -26.69 8.45
C THR A 448 3.99 -26.64 7.01
N GLN A 449 3.76 -27.72 6.27
CA GLN A 449 3.98 -27.74 4.84
C GLN A 449 2.76 -27.09 4.17
N PHE A 450 3.02 -26.20 3.24
CA PHE A 450 1.99 -25.56 2.43
C PHE A 450 2.03 -26.13 1.02
N TYR A 451 0.87 -26.29 0.42
CA TYR A 451 0.81 -26.56 -1.00
C TYR A 451 0.95 -25.25 -1.77
N SER A 452 1.92 -25.18 -2.66
CA SER A 452 2.07 -24.08 -3.61
C SER A 452 2.14 -24.65 -5.02
N ARG A 453 1.37 -24.06 -5.92
CA ARG A 453 1.41 -24.37 -7.34
C ARG A 453 2.80 -24.13 -7.95
N SER A 454 3.47 -23.07 -7.52
CA SER A 454 4.80 -22.68 -8.02
C SER A 454 5.91 -23.64 -7.57
N GLY A 455 5.72 -24.38 -6.48
CA GLY A 455 6.67 -25.33 -5.92
C GLY A 455 6.42 -26.79 -6.32
N ALA A 456 5.31 -27.08 -7.00
CA ALA A 456 4.98 -28.42 -7.45
C ALA A 456 5.84 -28.81 -8.65
N ALA A 457 7.00 -29.39 -8.37
CA ALA A 457 7.74 -30.15 -9.39
C ALA A 457 6.81 -31.28 -9.91
N ALA A 458 6.57 -31.30 -11.21
CA ALA A 458 5.82 -32.37 -11.86
C ALA A 458 6.44 -33.73 -11.51
N GLY A 459 5.79 -34.53 -10.67
CA GLY A 459 6.28 -35.85 -10.40
C GLY A 459 5.85 -36.58 -9.13
N SER A 460 4.98 -36.07 -8.28
CA SER A 460 4.50 -36.87 -7.15
C SER A 460 3.35 -37.76 -7.57
N ARG A 461 3.62 -39.04 -7.66
CA ARG A 461 2.59 -40.08 -7.84
C ARG A 461 1.63 -40.04 -6.63
N PRO A 462 0.30 -40.22 -6.82
CA PRO A 462 -0.64 -40.28 -5.71
C PRO A 462 -0.27 -41.39 -4.73
N ALA A 463 -0.16 -41.07 -3.46
CA ALA A 463 -0.02 -42.05 -2.40
C ALA A 463 -1.44 -42.49 -1.97
N GLY A 464 -1.71 -43.78 -2.10
CA GLY A 464 -2.65 -44.52 -1.29
C GLY A 464 -4.12 -44.52 -1.71
N ASN A 465 -4.65 -45.69 -2.03
CA ASN A 465 -6.02 -46.06 -2.29
C ASN A 465 -6.91 -46.16 -1.00
N SER A 466 -6.84 -45.23 -0.06
CA SER A 466 -7.81 -45.19 1.03
C SER A 466 -9.09 -44.49 0.56
N PRO A 467 -10.29 -45.02 0.80
CA PRO A 467 -11.54 -44.34 0.40
C PRO A 467 -11.68 -43.01 1.14
N ALA A 468 -12.18 -41.98 0.47
CA ALA A 468 -12.52 -40.70 1.08
C ALA A 468 -13.57 -40.90 2.19
N GLN A 469 -13.56 -40.03 3.21
CA GLN A 469 -14.60 -40.09 4.24
C GLN A 469 -15.97 -39.68 3.67
N PRO A 470 -17.09 -40.16 4.26
CA PRO A 470 -18.42 -39.85 3.78
C PRO A 470 -18.63 -38.33 3.62
N GLY A 471 -19.10 -37.91 2.44
CA GLY A 471 -19.38 -36.52 2.10
C GLY A 471 -18.16 -35.73 1.53
N TYR A 472 -16.95 -36.30 1.56
CA TYR A 472 -15.78 -35.71 0.94
C TYR A 472 -15.38 -36.42 -0.36
N HIS A 473 -14.82 -35.68 -1.30
CA HIS A 473 -14.34 -36.16 -2.59
C HIS A 473 -12.83 -35.98 -2.70
N ARG A 474 -12.19 -36.81 -3.51
CA ARG A 474 -10.79 -36.56 -3.90
C ARG A 474 -10.76 -35.75 -5.18
N PHE A 475 -9.75 -34.91 -5.29
CA PHE A 475 -9.52 -34.17 -6.53
C PHE A 475 -9.22 -35.16 -7.69
N GLY A 476 -9.91 -35.00 -8.82
CA GLY A 476 -9.79 -35.89 -9.98
C GLY A 476 -10.59 -37.20 -9.91
N GLU A 477 -11.37 -37.44 -8.86
CA GLU A 477 -12.22 -38.61 -8.73
C GLU A 477 -13.46 -38.55 -9.67
N PRO A 478 -13.82 -39.64 -10.38
CA PRO A 478 -15.07 -39.69 -11.15
C PRO A 478 -16.28 -39.48 -10.21
N GLY A 479 -17.09 -38.47 -10.45
CA GLY A 479 -18.21 -38.12 -9.60
C GLY A 479 -18.01 -36.91 -8.70
N ALA A 480 -16.79 -36.37 -8.61
CA ALA A 480 -16.55 -35.03 -8.05
C ALA A 480 -17.33 -33.98 -8.87
N PRO A 481 -17.82 -32.91 -8.26
CA PRO A 481 -18.51 -31.84 -8.98
C PRO A 481 -17.71 -31.40 -10.21
N SER A 482 -18.38 -31.44 -11.39
CA SER A 482 -17.71 -31.18 -12.67
C SER A 482 -17.20 -29.74 -12.75
N GLN A 483 -16.01 -29.57 -13.29
CA GLN A 483 -15.32 -28.29 -13.48
C GLN A 483 -16.11 -27.24 -14.30
N ASN A 484 -17.22 -27.63 -14.97
CA ASN A 484 -17.95 -26.80 -15.94
C ASN A 484 -19.36 -26.39 -15.50
N ALA A 485 -19.81 -26.75 -14.31
CA ALA A 485 -21.13 -26.37 -13.85
C ALA A 485 -21.12 -25.01 -13.12
N ARG A 486 -21.09 -23.92 -13.88
CA ARG A 486 -21.45 -22.61 -13.34
C ARG A 486 -22.92 -22.69 -12.88
N PRO A 487 -23.29 -22.34 -11.64
CA PRO A 487 -24.69 -22.28 -11.24
C PRO A 487 -25.43 -21.40 -12.23
N ALA A 488 -26.50 -21.90 -12.83
CA ALA A 488 -27.36 -21.11 -13.70
C ALA A 488 -27.88 -19.93 -12.89
N GLN A 489 -27.50 -18.72 -13.25
CA GLN A 489 -28.16 -17.52 -12.74
C GLN A 489 -29.61 -17.61 -13.15
N THR A 490 -30.52 -17.79 -12.20
CA THR A 490 -31.94 -17.72 -12.39
C THR A 490 -32.32 -16.32 -12.86
N GLN A 491 -32.40 -16.14 -14.17
CA GLN A 491 -33.14 -15.02 -14.74
C GLN A 491 -34.64 -15.30 -14.57
N PRO A 492 -35.44 -14.29 -14.20
CA PRO A 492 -36.91 -14.46 -14.17
C PRO A 492 -37.40 -14.77 -15.58
N GLY A 493 -38.25 -15.83 -15.66
CA GLY A 493 -38.61 -16.52 -16.86
C GLY A 493 -39.22 -15.69 -17.97
N ASN A 494 -38.88 -16.12 -19.19
CA ASN A 494 -39.72 -16.00 -20.35
C ASN A 494 -39.78 -17.39 -21.01
N THR A 495 -40.88 -18.06 -20.81
CA THR A 495 -41.26 -19.29 -21.51
C THR A 495 -41.60 -18.99 -22.96
N VAL A 496 -40.82 -19.46 -23.92
CA VAL A 496 -41.29 -19.71 -25.29
C VAL A 496 -40.61 -20.98 -25.84
N GLY A 497 -41.46 -21.81 -26.38
CA GLY A 497 -41.34 -23.17 -26.77
C GLY A 497 -40.22 -23.60 -27.70
N GLN A 498 -39.88 -24.86 -27.51
CA GLN A 498 -39.04 -25.66 -28.40
C GLN A 498 -39.59 -25.71 -29.85
N ARG A 499 -38.71 -25.50 -30.81
CA ARG A 499 -38.76 -26.16 -32.12
C ARG A 499 -37.38 -26.58 -32.57
N GLN A 500 -37.23 -27.87 -32.78
CA GLN A 500 -36.13 -28.49 -33.53
C GLN A 500 -36.09 -27.95 -34.97
N GLY A 501 -34.89 -27.68 -35.47
CA GLY A 501 -34.66 -27.35 -36.88
C GLY A 501 -33.23 -27.62 -37.29
N SER A 502 -33.08 -28.57 -38.16
CA SER A 502 -31.90 -29.15 -38.76
C SER A 502 -30.99 -28.13 -39.48
N LEU A 503 -29.67 -28.42 -39.51
CA LEU A 503 -28.62 -27.82 -40.33
C LEU A 503 -28.98 -27.80 -41.81
N GLN A 504 -28.91 -26.65 -42.48
CA GLN A 504 -28.71 -26.55 -43.93
C GLN A 504 -27.67 -25.50 -44.34
N ARG A 505 -26.96 -25.86 -45.36
CA ARG A 505 -25.76 -25.38 -45.99
C ARG A 505 -25.97 -24.09 -46.80
N PHE A 506 -24.96 -23.28 -46.93
CA PHE A 506 -24.87 -22.08 -47.77
C PHE A 506 -25.11 -22.35 -49.24
N GLY A 507 -25.79 -21.40 -49.94
CA GLY A 507 -25.82 -21.28 -51.42
C GLY A 507 -26.95 -20.44 -51.97
N GLU A 508 -26.67 -19.23 -52.38
CA GLU A 508 -27.22 -18.35 -53.41
C GLU A 508 -28.66 -17.79 -53.44
N PRO A 509 -28.90 -16.66 -54.18
CA PRO A 509 -29.90 -15.66 -53.79
C PRO A 509 -31.19 -15.73 -54.63
N GLY A 510 -32.30 -15.44 -54.01
CA GLY A 510 -33.60 -15.33 -54.67
C GLY A 510 -34.50 -14.27 -54.04
N SER A 511 -34.97 -13.44 -54.88
CA SER A 511 -35.75 -12.22 -54.74
C SER A 511 -37.08 -12.29 -53.97
N SER A 512 -37.37 -11.15 -53.34
CA SER A 512 -38.66 -10.44 -53.22
C SER A 512 -39.65 -10.77 -52.12
N GLN A 513 -39.96 -9.69 -51.41
CA GLN A 513 -41.23 -9.17 -50.94
C GLN A 513 -41.74 -9.53 -49.53
N ASN A 514 -41.96 -8.40 -48.84
CA ASN A 514 -42.84 -8.19 -47.69
C ASN A 514 -42.29 -8.44 -46.26
N ALA A 515 -41.74 -7.32 -45.72
CA ALA A 515 -41.51 -7.12 -44.32
C ALA A 515 -42.74 -6.57 -43.59
N PRO A 516 -42.80 -6.79 -42.25
CA PRO A 516 -43.14 -5.67 -41.39
C PRO A 516 -41.96 -5.26 -40.50
N ARG A 517 -41.78 -3.97 -40.46
CA ARG A 517 -40.75 -3.23 -39.73
C ARG A 517 -40.97 -3.37 -38.22
N SER A 518 -40.02 -3.86 -37.48
CA SER A 518 -39.84 -3.57 -36.07
C SER A 518 -38.69 -2.55 -35.91
N GLY A 519 -39.05 -1.38 -35.42
CA GLY A 519 -38.16 -0.23 -35.36
C GLY A 519 -37.19 -0.30 -34.20
N TRP A 520 -35.94 -0.11 -34.52
CA TRP A 520 -34.91 0.33 -33.61
C TRP A 520 -34.99 1.87 -33.46
N ARG A 521 -35.14 2.36 -32.23
CA ARG A 521 -35.04 3.83 -31.95
C ARG A 521 -33.63 4.16 -31.60
N ASN A 522 -33.02 5.00 -32.42
CA ASN A 522 -31.78 5.69 -32.12
C ASN A 522 -32.04 6.82 -31.11
N PHE A 523 -31.16 6.94 -30.11
CA PHE A 523 -31.08 8.11 -29.25
C PHE A 523 -30.51 9.30 -30.01
N GLY A 524 -31.28 10.41 -30.01
CA GLY A 524 -30.79 11.72 -30.39
C GLY A 524 -31.50 12.37 -31.55
N THR A 525 -32.65 13.04 -31.30
CA THR A 525 -33.04 14.34 -31.88
C THR A 525 -34.32 14.85 -31.19
N PRO A 526 -34.45 16.14 -30.83
CA PRO A 526 -35.65 16.65 -30.18
C PRO A 526 -36.74 17.00 -31.20
N GLY A 527 -37.89 16.38 -31.05
CA GLY A 527 -39.11 16.71 -31.79
C GLY A 527 -40.05 17.51 -30.94
N SER A 528 -40.41 18.68 -31.41
CA SER A 528 -41.44 19.56 -30.91
C SER A 528 -42.83 18.91 -30.99
N SER A 529 -43.62 18.92 -29.89
CA SER A 529 -45.06 18.92 -29.93
C SER A 529 -45.64 19.69 -28.71
N SER A 530 -46.47 20.65 -29.02
CA SER A 530 -47.30 21.46 -28.20
C SER A 530 -48.32 20.65 -27.38
N GLY A 531 -48.51 20.99 -26.09
CA GLY A 531 -49.62 20.43 -25.30
C GLY A 531 -49.50 20.77 -23.82
N GLY A 532 -50.23 21.80 -23.38
CA GLY A 532 -50.84 21.92 -22.07
C GLY A 532 -49.96 22.13 -20.85
N ARG A 533 -49.66 23.34 -20.50
CA ARG A 533 -49.14 23.75 -19.21
C ARG A 533 -50.23 23.68 -18.14
N GLN A 534 -49.95 23.02 -17.04
CA GLN A 534 -50.47 23.40 -15.74
C GLN A 534 -49.31 23.86 -14.85
N PRO A 535 -49.48 24.94 -14.10
CA PRO A 535 -48.38 25.53 -13.33
C PRO A 535 -48.24 24.84 -11.98
N TYR A 536 -47.00 24.49 -11.67
CA TYR A 536 -46.59 24.07 -10.35
C TYR A 536 -46.32 25.28 -9.48
N ASN A 537 -47.06 25.41 -8.37
CA ASN A 537 -46.82 26.41 -7.33
C ASN A 537 -45.86 25.85 -6.27
N PRO A 538 -44.74 26.53 -5.96
CA PRO A 538 -43.93 26.16 -4.81
C PRO A 538 -44.54 26.69 -3.51
N PRO A 539 -44.37 26.04 -2.35
CA PRO A 539 -44.89 26.49 -1.08
C PRO A 539 -44.16 27.76 -0.59
N GLN A 540 -44.93 28.76 -0.27
CA GLN A 540 -44.47 30.03 0.30
C GLN A 540 -44.02 29.84 1.75
N SER A 541 -42.84 30.40 2.08
CA SER A 541 -42.37 30.66 3.43
C SER A 541 -43.23 31.73 4.13
N ARG A 542 -43.71 31.41 5.34
CA ARG A 542 -44.38 32.36 6.23
C ARG A 542 -43.36 33.25 6.93
N PRO A 543 -43.65 34.56 7.13
CA PRO A 543 -42.80 35.46 7.89
C PRO A 543 -43.02 35.27 9.39
N SER A 544 -41.92 35.32 10.14
CA SER A 544 -41.88 35.36 11.60
C SER A 544 -42.33 36.71 12.13
N GLY A 545 -43.39 36.72 12.92
CA GLY A 545 -43.84 37.87 13.70
C GLY A 545 -42.96 38.08 14.94
N SER A 546 -42.61 39.33 15.15
CA SER A 546 -41.94 39.86 16.33
C SER A 546 -42.89 39.83 17.55
N GLY A 547 -42.41 39.28 18.67
CA GLY A 547 -43.04 39.39 19.98
C GLY A 547 -41.97 39.54 21.06
N SER A 548 -41.86 40.72 21.59
CA SER A 548 -41.04 41.13 22.71
C SER A 548 -41.52 40.50 24.03
N GLY A 549 -40.63 39.91 24.81
CA GLY A 549 -40.91 39.46 26.17
C GLY A 549 -39.60 39.20 26.93
N SER A 550 -39.27 40.17 27.75
CA SER A 550 -38.14 40.18 28.71
C SER A 550 -38.34 39.17 29.82
N SER A 551 -37.32 38.36 30.13
CA SER A 551 -37.02 37.92 31.52
C SER A 551 -35.59 37.38 31.64
N ALA A 552 -34.93 37.88 32.67
CA ALA A 552 -33.51 37.73 32.99
C ALA A 552 -33.10 36.30 33.41
N PRO A 553 -31.80 35.99 33.35
CA PRO A 553 -31.29 34.64 33.65
C PRO A 553 -31.05 34.42 35.17
N ARG A 554 -31.43 33.24 35.66
CA ARG A 554 -31.03 32.74 36.97
C ARG A 554 -29.66 32.09 36.87
N SER A 555 -28.75 32.57 37.73
CA SER A 555 -27.41 32.07 38.01
C SER A 555 -27.43 30.68 38.64
N ALA A 556 -26.55 29.79 38.19
CA ALA A 556 -26.18 28.53 38.79
C ALA A 556 -25.05 28.73 39.83
N PRO A 557 -24.99 27.96 40.92
CA PRO A 557 -24.03 28.19 42.00
C PRO A 557 -22.67 27.56 41.72
N ALA A 558 -21.62 28.25 42.13
CA ALA A 558 -20.24 27.88 42.07
C ALA A 558 -19.92 26.76 43.11
N SER A 559 -19.21 25.73 42.67
CA SER A 559 -18.58 24.72 43.55
C SER A 559 -17.19 25.20 44.02
N ARG A 560 -16.99 25.15 45.31
CA ARG A 560 -15.76 25.49 46.06
C ARG A 560 -14.64 24.48 45.78
N PRO A 561 -13.36 24.90 45.78
CA PRO A 561 -12.21 23.99 45.75
C PRO A 561 -11.90 23.38 47.09
N ALA A 562 -11.54 22.10 47.08
CA ALA A 562 -11.09 21.35 48.26
C ALA A 562 -9.66 21.70 48.66
N SER A 563 -9.47 21.89 49.92
CA SER A 563 -8.24 22.26 50.61
C SER A 563 -7.19 21.14 50.65
N ARG A 564 -5.96 21.55 50.49
CA ARG A 564 -4.69 20.84 50.63
C ARG A 564 -4.39 20.50 52.11
N PRO A 565 -3.90 19.31 52.48
CA PRO A 565 -3.31 19.11 53.80
C PRO A 565 -1.81 19.45 53.82
N ALA A 566 -1.37 20.05 54.93
CA ALA A 566 -0.02 20.47 55.23
C ALA A 566 0.90 19.31 55.63
N PRO A 567 2.24 19.47 55.54
CA PRO A 567 3.20 18.44 55.91
C PRO A 567 3.46 18.38 57.40
N LYS A 568 3.56 17.15 57.93
CA LYS A 568 4.06 16.90 59.30
C LYS A 568 5.54 16.55 59.23
N GLY A 569 6.27 17.24 60.11
CA GLY A 569 7.70 17.21 60.28
C GLY A 569 8.26 15.97 60.91
N ASP A 570 9.47 15.88 60.69
CA ASP A 570 10.65 15.29 61.29
C ASP A 570 10.56 14.85 62.73
N LYS A 571 11.03 13.62 63.01
CA LYS A 571 11.83 13.27 64.19
C LYS A 571 12.58 11.95 63.95
N GLY A 572 13.88 12.07 64.03
CA GLY A 572 14.90 11.08 63.93
C GLY A 572 14.99 10.10 65.13
N HIS A 573 15.95 9.26 64.98
CA HIS A 573 16.76 8.37 65.82
C HIS A 573 16.74 6.92 65.33
N LYS A 574 17.74 6.42 64.93
CA LYS A 574 19.05 5.83 65.25
C LYS A 574 19.62 5.18 64.00
#